data_6683b6a27e1ef57c244ccabaf5f496ab
#
_entry.id   6683b6a27e1ef57c244ccabaf5f496ab
#
_cell.length_a   1.000
_cell.length_b   1.000
_cell.length_c   1.000
_cell.angle_alpha   90.00
_cell.angle_beta   90.00
_cell.angle_gamma   90.00
#
_symmetry.space_group_name_H-M   'P 1'
#
loop_
_entity.id
_entity.type
_entity.pdbx_description
1 polymer ?
#
loop_
_entity_poly.entity_id
_entity_poly.type
_entity_poly.pdbx_seq_one_letter_code
_entity_poly.pdbx_strand_id
1 'polypeptide(L)' 'PDLVLMDINMPVMDGYEALRGVREISPDVPVIALTAYAFETDRQRMFQAGFNECLAKPLRADELRTRIAALLSR' A
#
# COMPACT_ATOMS: atom_id res chain seq x y z
N PRO A 1 -10.10 0.37 -11.03
CA PRO A 1 -10.43 -0.09 -9.68
C PRO A 1 -10.49 1.07 -8.70
N ASP A 2 -11.28 0.91 -7.65
CA ASP A 2 -11.44 1.94 -6.63
C ASP A 2 -10.35 1.86 -5.55
N LEU A 3 -9.61 0.77 -5.51
CA LEU A 3 -8.56 0.54 -4.53
C LEU A 3 -7.67 -0.59 -5.00
N VAL A 4 -6.38 -0.49 -4.70
CA VAL A 4 -5.42 -1.54 -5.04
C VAL A 4 -4.75 -2.03 -3.76
N LEU A 5 -4.78 -3.35 -3.54
CA LEU A 5 -4.01 -4.00 -2.49
C LEU A 5 -2.78 -4.61 -3.13
N MET A 6 -1.61 -4.17 -2.72
CA MET A 6 -0.36 -4.63 -3.30
C MET A 6 0.42 -5.43 -2.29
N ASP A 7 0.53 -6.74 -2.52
CA ASP A 7 1.26 -7.64 -1.64
C ASP A 7 2.75 -7.56 -1.96
N ILE A 8 3.52 -7.09 -1.00
CA ILE A 8 4.95 -6.92 -1.15
C ILE A 8 5.66 -8.01 -0.35
N ASN A 9 5.99 -9.10 -1.03
CA ASN A 9 6.72 -10.22 -0.43
C ASN A 9 8.22 -10.12 -0.66
N MET A 10 8.66 -9.09 -1.37
CA MET A 10 10.03 -8.95 -1.83
C MET A 10 10.62 -7.65 -1.33
N PRO A 11 11.91 -7.41 -1.55
CA PRO A 11 12.50 -6.10 -1.22
C PRO A 11 11.68 -4.96 -1.80
N VAL A 12 11.66 -3.87 -1.08
CA VAL A 12 10.78 -2.73 -1.32
C VAL A 12 10.90 -2.18 -2.75
N MET A 13 12.04 -2.37 -3.41
CA MET A 13 12.26 -1.87 -4.76
C MET A 13 11.29 -2.42 -5.80
N ASP A 14 10.93 -3.70 -5.69
CA ASP A 14 9.98 -4.29 -6.63
C ASP A 14 8.58 -3.74 -6.42
N GLY A 15 8.23 -3.44 -5.17
CA GLY A 15 6.96 -2.80 -4.85
C GLY A 15 6.89 -1.38 -5.44
N TYR A 16 7.99 -0.66 -5.44
CA TYR A 16 8.05 0.69 -6.01
C TYR A 16 7.82 0.66 -7.53
N GLU A 17 8.41 -0.30 -8.22
CA GLU A 17 8.18 -0.43 -9.66
C GLU A 17 6.74 -0.77 -9.98
N ALA A 18 6.14 -1.68 -9.21
CA ALA A 18 4.75 -2.03 -9.37
C ALA A 18 3.84 -0.82 -9.11
N LEU A 19 4.14 -0.04 -8.08
CA LEU A 19 3.39 1.16 -7.78
C LEU A 19 3.49 2.17 -8.90
N ARG A 20 4.66 2.34 -9.48
CA ARG A 20 4.85 3.26 -10.59
C ARG A 20 3.94 2.89 -11.76
N GLY A 21 3.87 1.58 -12.09
CA GLY A 21 2.98 1.11 -13.15
C GLY A 21 1.51 1.41 -12.87
N VAL A 22 1.09 1.20 -11.62
CA VAL A 22 -0.29 1.51 -11.23
C VAL A 22 -0.56 3.01 -11.35
N ARG A 23 0.38 3.84 -10.92
CA ARG A 23 0.20 5.30 -10.95
C ARG A 23 0.17 5.86 -12.37
N GLU A 24 0.84 5.20 -13.32
CA GLU A 24 0.74 5.60 -14.73
C GLU A 24 -0.65 5.36 -15.31
N ILE A 25 -1.31 4.30 -14.85
CA ILE A 25 -2.65 3.96 -15.31
C ILE A 25 -3.71 4.71 -14.54
N SER A 26 -3.56 4.80 -13.23
CA SER A 26 -4.54 5.40 -12.32
C SER A 26 -3.82 6.26 -11.28
N PRO A 27 -3.55 7.54 -11.58
CA PRO A 27 -2.77 8.38 -10.66
C PRO A 27 -3.41 8.60 -9.30
N ASP A 28 -4.73 8.52 -9.22
CA ASP A 28 -5.46 8.88 -8.01
C ASP A 28 -5.99 7.69 -7.23
N VAL A 29 -5.81 6.46 -7.71
CA VAL A 29 -6.34 5.30 -7.02
C VAL A 29 -5.59 5.07 -5.70
N PRO A 30 -6.30 4.82 -4.58
CA PRO A 30 -5.63 4.46 -3.33
C PRO A 30 -4.92 3.12 -3.45
N VAL A 31 -3.68 3.06 -2.98
CA VAL A 31 -2.87 1.84 -3.00
C VAL A 31 -2.40 1.53 -1.59
N ILE A 32 -2.69 0.32 -1.12
CA ILE A 32 -2.27 -0.16 0.19
C ILE A 32 -1.18 -1.20 0.00
N ALA A 33 -0.04 -0.99 0.62
CA ALA A 33 1.05 -1.96 0.62
C ALA A 33 0.84 -2.96 1.76
N LEU A 34 0.93 -4.25 1.45
CA LEU A 34 0.87 -5.33 2.41
C LEU A 34 2.25 -5.97 2.50
N THR A 35 2.88 -5.90 3.66
CA THR A 35 4.27 -6.35 3.77
C THR A 35 4.55 -7.01 5.11
N ALA A 36 5.47 -7.99 5.10
CA ALA A 36 6.03 -8.55 6.32
C ALA A 36 7.11 -7.64 6.91
N TYR A 37 7.56 -6.64 6.16
CA TYR A 37 8.67 -5.76 6.54
C TYR A 37 8.13 -4.37 6.87
N ALA A 38 7.40 -4.26 8.00
CA ALA A 38 6.75 -3.01 8.38
C ALA A 38 7.58 -2.22 9.40
N PHE A 39 8.89 -2.10 9.16
CA PHE A 39 9.74 -1.24 9.98
C PHE A 39 9.46 0.23 9.67
N GLU A 40 9.71 1.09 10.64
CA GLU A 40 9.43 2.52 10.51
C GLU A 40 10.09 3.14 9.27
N THR A 41 11.36 2.81 9.01
CA THR A 41 12.05 3.32 7.84
C THR A 41 11.44 2.86 6.54
N ASP A 42 10.98 1.60 6.50
CA ASP A 42 10.34 1.07 5.30
C ASP A 42 8.99 1.72 5.06
N ARG A 43 8.24 1.96 6.12
CA ARG A 43 6.95 2.65 6.01
C ARG A 43 7.11 4.06 5.46
N GLN A 44 8.11 4.79 5.96
CA GLN A 44 8.38 6.15 5.46
C GLN A 44 8.72 6.14 3.98
N ARG A 45 9.54 5.19 3.54
CA ARG A 45 9.90 5.05 2.13
C ARG A 45 8.68 4.74 1.27
N MET A 46 7.79 3.88 1.76
CA MET A 46 6.58 3.54 1.04
C MET A 46 5.65 4.75 0.88
N PHE A 47 5.46 5.52 1.94
CA PHE A 47 4.66 6.73 1.86
C PHE A 47 5.28 7.76 0.91
N GLN A 48 6.60 7.92 0.94
CA GLN A 48 7.29 8.83 0.03
C GLN A 48 7.18 8.39 -1.41
N ALA A 49 7.13 7.08 -1.66
CA ALA A 49 6.99 6.55 -3.01
C ALA A 49 5.58 6.74 -3.57
N GLY A 50 4.58 6.95 -2.72
CA GLY A 50 3.22 7.20 -3.18
C GLY A 50 2.18 6.19 -2.72
N PHE A 51 2.54 5.24 -1.84
CA PHE A 51 1.55 4.37 -1.22
C PHE A 51 0.67 5.16 -0.26
N ASN A 52 -0.62 4.89 -0.29
CA ASN A 52 -1.56 5.60 0.58
C ASN A 52 -1.58 5.02 1.99
N GLU A 53 -1.29 3.73 2.13
CA GLU A 53 -1.24 3.07 3.42
C GLU A 53 -0.28 1.89 3.35
N CYS A 54 0.23 1.48 4.51
CA CYS A 54 1.14 0.35 4.62
C CYS A 54 0.73 -0.48 5.82
N LEU A 55 0.37 -1.75 5.58
CA LEU A 55 -0.08 -2.65 6.63
C LEU A 55 0.86 -3.84 6.77
N ALA A 56 1.13 -4.21 8.02
CA ALA A 56 1.99 -5.35 8.33
C ALA A 56 1.23 -6.66 8.29
N LYS A 57 1.88 -7.69 7.80
CA LYS A 57 1.34 -9.04 7.89
C LYS A 57 1.70 -9.67 9.24
N PRO A 58 0.86 -10.55 9.78
CA PRO A 58 -0.43 -11.00 9.26
C PRO A 58 -1.51 -9.94 9.40
N LEU A 59 -2.41 -9.88 8.43
CA LEU A 59 -3.49 -8.91 8.42
C LEU A 59 -4.67 -9.37 9.24
N ARG A 60 -5.30 -8.42 9.91
CA ARG A 60 -6.59 -8.64 10.57
C ARG A 60 -7.67 -8.06 9.67
N ALA A 61 -8.74 -8.81 9.48
CA ALA A 61 -9.81 -8.41 8.56
C ALA A 61 -10.48 -7.10 8.99
N ASP A 62 -10.67 -6.91 10.28
CA ASP A 62 -11.27 -5.68 10.80
C ASP A 62 -10.37 -4.47 10.57
N GLU A 63 -9.07 -4.61 10.77
CA GLU A 63 -8.10 -3.54 10.52
C GLU A 63 -8.08 -3.17 9.04
N LEU A 64 -8.03 -4.16 8.17
CA LEU A 64 -8.03 -3.93 6.74
C LEU A 64 -9.30 -3.19 6.31
N ARG A 65 -10.45 -3.62 6.82
CA ARG A 65 -11.73 -2.98 6.51
C ARG A 65 -11.75 -1.52 6.95
N THR A 66 -11.23 -1.24 8.13
CA THR A 66 -11.17 0.11 8.67
C THR A 66 -10.31 1.02 7.78
N ARG A 67 -9.16 0.53 7.36
CA ARG A 67 -8.26 1.29 6.51
C ARG A 67 -8.85 1.55 5.13
N ILE A 68 -9.49 0.55 4.55
CA ILE A 68 -10.15 0.71 3.25
C ILE A 68 -11.27 1.75 3.34
N ALA A 69 -12.09 1.65 4.37
CA ALA A 69 -13.19 2.61 4.56
C ALA A 69 -12.66 4.03 4.70
N ALA A 70 -11.58 4.21 5.45
CA ALA A 70 -10.98 5.54 5.62
C ALA A 70 -10.48 6.12 4.30
N LEU A 71 -9.88 5.29 3.45
CA LEU A 71 -9.38 5.74 2.15
C LEU A 71 -10.49 6.06 1.16
N LEU A 72 -11.55 5.26 1.16
CA LEU A 72 -12.66 5.45 0.24
C LEU A 72 -13.61 6.57 0.65
N SER A 73 -13.55 6.99 1.91
CA SER A 73 -14.42 8.04 2.44
C SER A 73 -13.90 9.45 2.20
N ARG A 74 -12.76 9.58 1.60
CA ARG A 74 -12.18 10.90 1.36
C ARG A 74 -12.89 11.66 0.28
#